data_b20688bf68a393f36894e89d8d70ca07
#
_entry.id   b20688bf68a393f36894e89d8d70ca07
#
_cell.length_a   1.000
_cell.length_b   1.000
_cell.length_c   1.000
_cell.angle_alpha   90.00
_cell.angle_beta   90.00
_cell.angle_gamma   90.00
#
_symmetry.space_group_name_H-M   'P 1'
#
loop_
_entity.id
_entity.type
_entity.pdbx_description
1 polymer ?
#
loop_
_entity_poly.entity_id
_entity_poly.type
_entity_poly.pdbx_seq_one_letter_code
_entity_poly.pdbx_strand_id
1 'polypeptide(L)'
;MENIPIEDQKWRRGQITFNRHFAASIKKMREMALSNKDYDPARLFKWGQMMSLALIRALKAVEKNLGAPGQKVINQVLIELGREIGQEVLRDFVRLPQTKDIEVVSKFVTYINEEIWASPEIPLIINDQECLCDVLWCPHQDHYQAFDCRVQRYIVQGLLEAFQEKTGIAVDAQFTQIIPKGAKTCQFHMRLISPQEEREWNKYSAQLAAKALEKLKEKSQNE
;
A
#
# COMPACT_ATOMS: atom_id res chain seq x y z
N MET A 1 20.91 12.47 10.59
CA MET A 1 20.22 12.25 9.29
C MET A 1 21.30 12.32 8.24
N GLU A 2 21.65 11.17 7.67
CA GLU A 2 22.61 11.14 6.56
C GLU A 2 22.01 11.86 5.35
N ASN A 3 22.82 12.70 4.71
CA ASN A 3 22.43 13.42 3.50
C ASN A 3 22.19 12.39 2.37
N ILE A 4 20.95 12.18 2.02
CA ILE A 4 20.58 11.36 0.88
C ILE A 4 21.08 12.05 -0.40
N PRO A 5 21.81 11.36 -1.29
CA PRO A 5 22.32 11.94 -2.52
C PRO A 5 21.23 12.63 -3.35
N ILE A 6 21.57 13.74 -4.01
CA ILE A 6 20.65 14.56 -4.81
C ILE A 6 19.93 13.74 -5.89
N GLU A 7 20.54 12.70 -6.42
CA GLU A 7 19.94 11.77 -7.39
C GLU A 7 18.80 10.93 -6.79
N ASP A 8 18.93 10.51 -5.52
CA ASP A 8 17.85 9.85 -4.79
C ASP A 8 16.73 10.83 -4.41
N GLN A 9 17.06 12.11 -4.22
CA GLN A 9 16.05 13.16 -4.02
C GLN A 9 15.22 13.44 -5.28
N LYS A 10 15.78 13.27 -6.48
CA LYS A 10 15.01 13.38 -7.74
C LYS A 10 13.95 12.30 -7.87
N TRP A 11 14.20 11.09 -7.38
CA TRP A 11 13.21 10.03 -7.36
C TRP A 11 12.12 10.30 -6.30
N ARG A 12 12.49 10.81 -5.14
CA ARG A 12 11.55 11.20 -4.05
C ARG A 12 10.77 12.48 -4.34
N ARG A 13 11.35 13.44 -5.05
CA ARG A 13 10.69 14.70 -5.46
C ARG A 13 10.17 14.63 -6.89
N GLY A 14 10.35 13.48 -7.53
CA GLY A 14 10.50 13.39 -8.94
C GLY A 14 9.30 13.81 -9.67
N GLN A 15 8.89 13.91 -10.27
CA GLN A 15 8.19 13.86 -11.53
C GLN A 15 7.08 12.82 -11.55
N ILE A 16 6.83 12.13 -10.45
CA ILE A 16 5.63 11.36 -10.32
C ILE A 16 4.54 12.34 -9.95
N THR A 17 3.97 12.98 -10.96
CA THR A 17 2.75 13.74 -10.81
C THR A 17 1.64 12.74 -10.59
N PHE A 18 1.27 12.58 -9.33
CA PHE A 18 0.15 11.78 -8.92
C PHE A 18 -1.06 12.16 -9.77
N ASN A 19 -1.60 11.20 -10.45
CA ASN A 19 -2.77 11.22 -11.31
C ASN A 19 -3.12 12.61 -11.88
N ARG A 20 -2.98 12.79 -13.18
CA ARG A 20 -3.32 14.06 -13.89
C ARG A 20 -4.71 14.58 -13.53
N HIS A 21 -5.65 13.68 -13.18
CA HIS A 21 -6.98 14.07 -12.73
C HIS A 21 -6.96 14.82 -11.39
N PHE A 22 -6.02 14.52 -10.50
CA PHE A 22 -5.88 15.20 -9.20
C PHE A 22 -4.90 16.38 -9.22
N ALA A 23 -4.05 16.51 -10.25
CA ALA A 23 -3.02 17.55 -10.30
C ALA A 23 -3.61 18.96 -10.16
N ALA A 24 -4.71 19.25 -10.84
CA ALA A 24 -5.39 20.55 -10.74
C ALA A 24 -6.00 20.75 -9.33
N SER A 25 -6.60 19.72 -8.76
CA SER A 25 -7.17 19.76 -7.40
C SER A 25 -6.09 19.92 -6.34
N ILE A 26 -4.96 19.22 -6.46
CA ILE A 26 -3.81 19.37 -5.56
C ILE A 26 -3.22 20.77 -5.65
N LYS A 27 -3.07 21.33 -6.87
CA LYS A 27 -2.61 22.71 -7.07
C LYS A 27 -3.55 23.69 -6.38
N LYS A 28 -4.85 23.57 -6.61
CA LYS A 28 -5.88 24.41 -5.99
C LYS A 28 -5.87 24.28 -4.47
N MET A 29 -5.72 23.07 -3.93
CA MET A 29 -5.62 22.84 -2.49
C MET A 29 -4.40 23.55 -1.90
N ARG A 30 -3.23 23.47 -2.55
CA ARG A 30 -2.00 24.17 -2.10
C ARG A 30 -2.19 25.69 -2.11
N GLU A 31 -2.80 26.23 -3.17
CA GLU A 31 -3.01 27.67 -3.34
C GLU A 31 -4.09 28.22 -2.39
N MET A 32 -5.16 27.49 -2.14
CA MET A 32 -6.32 27.99 -1.41
C MET A 32 -6.37 27.55 0.05
N ALA A 33 -6.05 26.28 0.34
CA ALA A 33 -6.15 25.74 1.68
C ALA A 33 -4.81 25.84 2.43
N LEU A 34 -3.73 25.28 1.86
CA LEU A 34 -2.44 25.22 2.57
C LEU A 34 -1.71 26.58 2.64
N SER A 35 -2.06 27.55 1.82
CA SER A 35 -1.59 28.94 1.93
C SER A 35 -2.27 29.72 3.05
N ASN A 36 -3.44 29.28 3.51
CA ASN A 36 -4.14 29.87 4.63
C ASN A 36 -3.49 29.44 5.94
N LYS A 37 -2.95 30.40 6.71
CA LYS A 37 -2.26 30.15 7.99
C LYS A 37 -3.16 29.51 9.05
N ASP A 38 -4.47 29.69 8.94
CA ASP A 38 -5.46 29.11 9.86
C ASP A 38 -5.93 27.71 9.46
N TYR A 39 -5.46 27.20 8.31
CA TYR A 39 -5.79 25.87 7.88
C TYR A 39 -4.87 24.84 8.52
N ASP A 40 -5.44 23.96 9.34
CA ASP A 40 -4.73 22.84 9.95
C ASP A 40 -4.75 21.61 9.02
N PRO A 41 -3.60 21.17 8.46
CA PRO A 41 -3.51 19.98 7.62
C PRO A 41 -4.00 18.69 8.29
N ALA A 42 -4.02 18.63 9.63
CA ALA A 42 -4.54 17.49 10.37
C ALA A 42 -6.03 17.20 10.07
N ARG A 43 -6.76 18.18 9.53
CA ARG A 43 -8.13 17.99 9.04
C ARG A 43 -8.20 16.99 7.89
N LEU A 44 -7.21 17.01 6.99
CA LEU A 44 -7.10 16.03 5.88
C LEU A 44 -6.84 14.62 6.41
N PHE A 45 -5.98 14.51 7.42
CA PHE A 45 -5.72 13.26 8.11
C PHE A 45 -7.01 12.68 8.71
N LYS A 46 -7.76 13.49 9.45
CA LYS A 46 -9.04 13.08 10.04
C LYS A 46 -10.06 12.64 8.99
N TRP A 47 -10.15 13.35 7.88
CA TRP A 47 -10.99 12.95 6.74
C TRP A 47 -10.53 11.62 6.14
N GLY A 48 -9.22 11.44 5.94
CA GLY A 48 -8.63 10.19 5.45
C GLY A 48 -8.94 9.00 6.37
N GLN A 49 -8.86 9.18 7.68
CA GLN A 49 -9.26 8.16 8.66
C GLN A 49 -10.74 7.78 8.54
N MET A 50 -11.62 8.78 8.38
CA MET A 50 -13.06 8.52 8.17
C MET A 50 -13.30 7.69 6.90
N MET A 51 -12.60 8.00 5.80
CA MET A 51 -12.72 7.24 4.55
C MET A 51 -12.20 5.81 4.69
N SER A 52 -11.09 5.62 5.41
CA SER A 52 -10.56 4.29 5.71
C SER A 52 -11.54 3.43 6.55
N LEU A 53 -12.17 4.05 7.55
CA LEU A 53 -13.21 3.37 8.33
C LEU A 53 -14.45 3.05 7.49
N ALA A 54 -14.86 3.94 6.59
CA ALA A 54 -15.96 3.68 5.67
C ALA A 54 -15.66 2.49 4.76
N LEU A 55 -14.44 2.42 4.20
CA LEU A 55 -14.00 1.32 3.35
C LEU A 55 -14.04 -0.03 4.09
N ILE A 56 -13.48 -0.12 5.30
CA ILE A 56 -13.50 -1.39 6.04
C ILE A 56 -14.91 -1.79 6.47
N ARG A 57 -15.77 -0.82 6.80
CA ARG A 57 -17.19 -1.09 7.11
C ARG A 57 -17.94 -1.57 5.88
N ALA A 58 -17.72 -0.95 4.71
CA ALA A 58 -18.30 -1.38 3.44
C ALA A 58 -17.88 -2.80 3.08
N LEU A 59 -16.59 -3.13 3.19
CA LEU A 59 -16.07 -4.48 2.97
C LEU A 59 -16.78 -5.49 3.89
N LYS A 60 -16.83 -5.22 5.20
CA LYS A 60 -17.50 -6.10 6.18
C LYS A 60 -19.00 -6.24 5.91
N ALA A 61 -19.68 -5.17 5.47
CA ALA A 61 -21.09 -5.21 5.10
C ALA A 61 -21.34 -6.05 3.83
N VAL A 62 -20.48 -5.90 2.82
CA VAL A 62 -20.54 -6.72 1.59
C VAL A 62 -20.32 -8.20 1.92
N GLU A 63 -19.31 -8.52 2.71
CA GLU A 63 -19.04 -9.90 3.16
C GLU A 63 -20.24 -10.48 3.92
N LYS A 64 -20.83 -9.71 4.84
CA LYS A 64 -21.98 -10.15 5.66
C LYS A 64 -23.24 -10.39 4.82
N ASN A 65 -23.56 -9.51 3.88
CA ASN A 65 -24.85 -9.54 3.17
C ASN A 65 -24.81 -10.31 1.86
N LEU A 66 -23.65 -10.38 1.19
CA LEU A 66 -23.49 -10.99 -0.14
C LEU A 66 -22.56 -12.21 -0.13
N GLY A 67 -21.90 -12.50 1.00
CA GLY A 67 -21.03 -13.66 1.14
C GLY A 67 -19.84 -13.66 0.16
N ALA A 68 -19.43 -14.86 -0.27
CA ALA A 68 -18.28 -15.05 -1.14
C ALA A 68 -18.36 -14.32 -2.50
N PRO A 69 -19.51 -14.28 -3.20
CA PRO A 69 -19.62 -13.51 -4.44
C PRO A 69 -19.35 -11.99 -4.23
N GLY A 70 -19.93 -11.39 -3.20
CA GLY A 70 -19.72 -9.99 -2.89
C GLY A 70 -18.27 -9.69 -2.47
N GLN A 71 -17.69 -10.57 -1.64
CA GLN A 71 -16.29 -10.47 -1.25
C GLN A 71 -15.35 -10.50 -2.47
N LYS A 72 -15.59 -11.42 -3.42
CA LYS A 72 -14.79 -11.50 -4.64
C LYS A 72 -14.83 -10.19 -5.43
N VAL A 73 -16.01 -9.59 -5.57
CA VAL A 73 -16.17 -8.32 -6.30
C VAL A 73 -15.39 -7.20 -5.62
N ILE A 74 -15.56 -7.01 -4.30
CA ILE A 74 -14.90 -5.90 -3.61
C ILE A 74 -13.38 -6.09 -3.53
N ASN A 75 -12.89 -7.33 -3.39
CA ASN A 75 -11.46 -7.62 -3.42
C ASN A 75 -10.87 -7.29 -4.79
N GLN A 76 -11.59 -7.63 -5.88
CA GLN A 76 -11.17 -7.32 -7.23
C GLN A 76 -11.07 -5.81 -7.47
N VAL A 77 -12.06 -5.03 -7.00
CA VAL A 77 -12.03 -3.56 -7.08
C VAL A 77 -10.80 -2.99 -6.37
N LEU A 78 -10.42 -3.54 -5.22
CA LEU A 78 -9.22 -3.10 -4.49
C LEU A 78 -7.92 -3.45 -5.23
N ILE A 79 -7.86 -4.63 -5.87
CA ILE A 79 -6.71 -5.03 -6.70
C ILE A 79 -6.61 -4.11 -7.92
N GLU A 80 -7.71 -3.82 -8.60
CA GLU A 80 -7.75 -2.91 -9.75
C GLU A 80 -7.31 -1.50 -9.36
N LEU A 81 -7.80 -0.98 -8.24
CA LEU A 81 -7.34 0.30 -7.69
C LEU A 81 -5.82 0.30 -7.45
N GLY A 82 -5.29 -0.76 -6.86
CA GLY A 82 -3.85 -0.91 -6.66
C GLY A 82 -3.07 -0.91 -7.98
N ARG A 83 -3.60 -1.58 -8.99
CA ARG A 83 -3.00 -1.62 -10.34
C ARG A 83 -3.00 -0.23 -10.99
N GLU A 84 -4.11 0.50 -10.93
CA GLU A 84 -4.21 1.86 -11.45
C GLU A 84 -3.22 2.81 -10.76
N ILE A 85 -3.12 2.74 -9.43
CA ILE A 85 -2.13 3.53 -8.66
C ILE A 85 -0.71 3.15 -9.08
N GLY A 86 -0.40 1.86 -9.18
CA GLY A 86 0.91 1.38 -9.60
C GLY A 86 1.29 1.84 -11.00
N GLN A 87 0.38 1.75 -11.95
CA GLN A 87 0.58 2.23 -13.33
C GLN A 87 0.81 3.74 -13.38
N GLU A 88 0.07 4.51 -12.58
CA GLU A 88 0.25 5.96 -12.49
C GLU A 88 1.62 6.32 -11.90
N VAL A 89 2.01 5.68 -10.81
CA VAL A 89 3.31 5.88 -10.14
C VAL A 89 4.47 5.52 -11.08
N LEU A 90 4.32 4.47 -11.86
CA LEU A 90 5.37 3.95 -12.74
C LEU A 90 5.30 4.50 -14.17
N ARG A 91 4.38 5.41 -14.47
CA ARG A 91 4.16 5.91 -15.83
C ARG A 91 5.46 6.46 -16.44
N ASP A 92 6.14 7.31 -15.71
CA ASP A 92 7.36 8.00 -16.15
C ASP A 92 8.63 7.34 -15.56
N PHE A 93 8.49 6.09 -15.08
CA PHE A 93 9.61 5.34 -14.52
C PHE A 93 10.67 5.06 -15.58
N VAL A 94 11.89 5.47 -15.27
CA VAL A 94 13.10 5.15 -16.06
C VAL A 94 14.10 4.48 -15.13
N ARG A 95 14.46 3.24 -15.45
CA ARG A 95 15.50 2.52 -14.71
C ARG A 95 16.87 3.06 -15.11
N LEU A 96 17.68 3.42 -14.12
CA LEU A 96 19.10 3.74 -14.36
C LEU A 96 19.87 2.45 -14.68
N PRO A 97 20.79 2.46 -15.65
CA PRO A 97 21.45 1.23 -16.14
C PRO A 97 22.19 0.41 -15.08
N GLN A 98 22.64 1.04 -13.99
CA GLN A 98 23.44 0.42 -12.95
C GLN A 98 22.63 0.05 -11.69
N THR A 99 21.32 0.34 -11.67
CA THR A 99 20.47 0.06 -10.49
C THR A 99 20.13 -1.43 -10.43
N LYS A 100 20.41 -2.06 -9.29
CA LYS A 100 20.03 -3.46 -9.03
C LYS A 100 18.48 -3.56 -8.89
N ASP A 101 17.92 -4.73 -9.24
CA ASP A 101 16.49 -4.96 -9.19
C ASP A 101 15.91 -4.72 -7.79
N ILE A 102 16.59 -5.20 -6.75
CA ILE A 102 16.13 -5.01 -5.36
C ILE A 102 16.13 -3.54 -4.91
N GLU A 103 17.04 -2.72 -5.45
CA GLU A 103 17.06 -1.29 -5.19
C GLU A 103 15.84 -0.60 -5.85
N VAL A 104 15.47 -1.05 -7.05
CA VAL A 104 14.26 -0.56 -7.73
C VAL A 104 13.01 -0.92 -6.91
N VAL A 105 12.94 -2.16 -6.41
CA VAL A 105 11.85 -2.61 -5.52
C VAL A 105 11.79 -1.77 -4.26
N SER A 106 12.92 -1.61 -3.56
CA SER A 106 12.99 -0.83 -2.32
C SER A 106 12.49 0.61 -2.54
N LYS A 107 13.00 1.28 -3.59
CA LYS A 107 12.59 2.65 -3.93
C LYS A 107 11.10 2.76 -4.25
N PHE A 108 10.55 1.79 -4.99
CA PHE A 108 9.12 1.75 -5.30
C PHE A 108 8.28 1.62 -4.04
N VAL A 109 8.64 0.70 -3.15
CA VAL A 109 7.91 0.46 -1.89
C VAL A 109 7.98 1.68 -0.98
N THR A 110 9.18 2.28 -0.81
CA THR A 110 9.34 3.53 -0.05
C THR A 110 8.45 4.63 -0.60
N TYR A 111 8.42 4.80 -1.91
CA TYR A 111 7.56 5.80 -2.53
C TYR A 111 6.07 5.55 -2.21
N ILE A 112 5.60 4.32 -2.35
CA ILE A 112 4.22 3.96 -2.04
C ILE A 112 3.89 4.23 -0.57
N ASN A 113 4.76 3.85 0.35
CA ASN A 113 4.51 4.05 1.78
C ASN A 113 4.52 5.53 2.16
N GLU A 114 5.53 6.30 1.74
CA GLU A 114 5.69 7.70 2.12
C GLU A 114 4.70 8.62 1.42
N GLU A 115 4.54 8.49 0.09
CA GLU A 115 3.79 9.45 -0.72
C GLU A 115 2.31 9.09 -0.89
N ILE A 116 1.97 7.79 -0.85
CA ILE A 116 0.59 7.33 -1.04
C ILE A 116 -0.09 7.08 0.30
N TRP A 117 0.58 6.36 1.19
CA TRP A 117 0.01 5.99 2.49
C TRP A 117 0.41 6.92 3.64
N ALA A 118 1.19 7.96 3.37
CA ALA A 118 1.67 8.89 4.40
C ALA A 118 2.30 8.16 5.60
N SER A 119 2.99 7.06 5.32
CA SER A 119 3.59 6.15 6.31
C SER A 119 5.11 6.24 6.21
N PRO A 120 5.78 7.01 7.07
CA PRO A 120 7.24 7.09 7.04
C PRO A 120 7.87 5.73 7.26
N GLU A 121 8.90 5.40 6.49
CA GLU A 121 9.59 4.12 6.56
C GLU A 121 11.11 4.25 6.55
N ILE A 122 11.77 3.17 6.96
CA ILE A 122 13.22 2.98 6.83
C ILE A 122 13.47 1.76 5.95
N PRO A 123 13.96 1.93 4.70
CA PRO A 123 14.33 0.83 3.85
C PRO A 123 15.73 0.29 4.23
N LEU A 124 15.91 -1.01 4.13
CA LEU A 124 17.18 -1.71 4.36
C LEU A 124 17.39 -2.77 3.27
N ILE A 125 18.41 -2.60 2.42
CA ILE A 125 18.85 -3.64 1.50
C ILE A 125 19.64 -4.68 2.28
N ILE A 126 19.18 -5.94 2.27
CA ILE A 126 19.87 -7.06 2.93
C ILE A 126 20.95 -7.62 2.00
N ASN A 127 20.57 -7.88 0.75
CA ASN A 127 21.44 -8.41 -0.30
C ASN A 127 20.83 -8.10 -1.68
N ASP A 128 21.40 -8.67 -2.74
CA ASP A 128 20.96 -8.44 -4.13
C ASP A 128 19.55 -9.01 -4.46
N GLN A 129 18.96 -9.79 -3.54
CA GLN A 129 17.67 -10.45 -3.74
C GLN A 129 16.60 -10.02 -2.73
N GLU A 130 16.99 -9.37 -1.63
CA GLU A 130 16.11 -9.12 -0.51
C GLU A 130 16.29 -7.73 0.10
N CYS A 131 15.17 -7.11 0.50
CA CYS A 131 15.17 -5.90 1.31
C CYS A 131 14.06 -5.96 2.38
N LEU A 132 14.25 -5.14 3.42
CA LEU A 132 13.24 -4.87 4.45
C LEU A 132 12.79 -3.41 4.34
N CYS A 133 11.54 -3.19 4.70
CA CYS A 133 10.96 -1.86 4.82
C CYS A 133 10.24 -1.78 6.16
N ASP A 134 10.79 -0.99 7.08
CA ASP A 134 10.22 -0.75 8.40
C ASP A 134 9.30 0.48 8.36
N VAL A 135 8.01 0.28 8.35
CA VAL A 135 7.00 1.35 8.47
C VAL A 135 6.89 1.78 9.91
N LEU A 136 7.33 3.00 10.21
CA LEU A 136 7.45 3.54 11.57
C LEU A 136 6.12 3.97 12.16
N TRP A 137 5.19 4.37 11.31
CA TRP A 137 3.87 4.84 11.68
C TRP A 137 2.88 4.57 10.55
N CYS A 138 1.67 4.17 10.91
CA CYS A 138 0.60 3.89 9.96
C CYS A 138 -0.62 4.76 10.30
N PRO A 139 -1.22 5.49 9.34
CA PRO A 139 -2.40 6.33 9.61
C PRO A 139 -3.62 5.53 10.08
N HIS A 140 -3.61 4.21 9.93
CA HIS A 140 -4.71 3.34 10.34
C HIS A 140 -4.48 2.65 11.68
N GLN A 141 -3.31 2.79 12.31
CA GLN A 141 -2.91 2.00 13.49
C GLN A 141 -3.86 2.12 14.68
N ASP A 142 -4.52 3.29 14.85
CA ASP A 142 -5.43 3.54 15.97
C ASP A 142 -6.86 2.99 15.73
N HIS A 143 -7.16 2.55 14.51
CA HIS A 143 -8.50 2.16 14.10
C HIS A 143 -8.59 0.73 13.56
N TYR A 144 -7.50 0.21 12.99
CA TYR A 144 -7.48 -1.10 12.39
C TYR A 144 -7.03 -2.16 13.40
N GLN A 145 -7.80 -3.22 13.48
CA GLN A 145 -7.30 -4.48 14.04
C GLN A 145 -6.38 -5.16 13.00
N ALA A 146 -5.52 -6.06 13.48
CA ALA A 146 -4.61 -6.80 12.60
C ALA A 146 -5.29 -7.45 11.38
N PHE A 147 -6.53 -7.91 11.57
CA PHE A 147 -7.33 -8.52 10.51
C PHE A 147 -7.87 -7.51 9.49
N ASP A 148 -8.04 -6.25 9.87
CA ASP A 148 -8.54 -5.20 8.98
C ASP A 148 -7.49 -4.76 7.95
N CYS A 149 -6.19 -4.98 8.23
CA CYS A 149 -5.10 -4.73 7.28
C CYS A 149 -5.22 -5.54 5.96
N ARG A 150 -6.16 -6.53 5.89
CA ARG A 150 -6.41 -7.26 4.64
C ARG A 150 -6.88 -6.37 3.49
N VAL A 151 -7.49 -5.21 3.79
CA VAL A 151 -7.90 -4.23 2.77
C VAL A 151 -6.68 -3.73 1.98
N GLN A 152 -5.61 -3.33 2.67
CA GLN A 152 -4.38 -2.89 2.03
C GLN A 152 -3.70 -4.02 1.25
N ARG A 153 -3.87 -5.27 1.67
CA ARG A 153 -3.26 -6.40 0.96
C ARG A 153 -3.73 -6.55 -0.47
N TYR A 154 -5.01 -6.29 -0.75
CA TYR A 154 -5.54 -6.35 -2.12
C TYR A 154 -5.00 -5.19 -2.96
N ILE A 155 -4.90 -3.99 -2.39
CA ILE A 155 -4.29 -2.84 -3.07
C ILE A 155 -2.81 -3.13 -3.36
N VAL A 156 -2.06 -3.67 -2.38
CA VAL A 156 -0.65 -4.07 -2.58
C VAL A 156 -0.52 -5.13 -3.68
N GLN A 157 -1.43 -6.10 -3.74
CA GLN A 157 -1.42 -7.10 -4.82
C GLN A 157 -1.45 -6.42 -6.20
N GLY A 158 -2.37 -5.48 -6.41
CA GLY A 158 -2.46 -4.73 -7.66
C GLY A 158 -1.21 -3.88 -7.94
N LEU A 159 -0.63 -3.27 -6.90
CA LEU A 159 0.64 -2.53 -7.01
C LEU A 159 1.80 -3.43 -7.47
N LEU A 160 1.93 -4.63 -6.90
CA LEU A 160 2.99 -5.59 -7.27
C LEU A 160 2.80 -6.12 -8.69
N GLU A 161 1.55 -6.32 -9.12
CA GLU A 161 1.24 -6.72 -10.49
C GLU A 161 1.63 -5.62 -11.49
N ALA A 162 1.22 -4.37 -11.25
CA ALA A 162 1.59 -3.23 -12.09
C ALA A 162 3.11 -3.00 -12.13
N PHE A 163 3.79 -3.18 -11.00
CA PHE A 163 5.25 -3.08 -10.92
C PHE A 163 5.93 -4.13 -11.82
N GLN A 164 5.51 -5.39 -11.74
CA GLN A 164 6.05 -6.45 -12.58
C GLN A 164 5.76 -6.20 -14.07
N GLU A 165 4.55 -5.78 -14.42
CA GLU A 165 4.17 -5.46 -15.79
C GLU A 165 5.06 -4.35 -16.39
N LYS A 166 5.37 -3.32 -15.60
CA LYS A 166 6.16 -2.17 -16.06
C LYS A 166 7.66 -2.41 -16.10
N THR A 167 8.19 -3.15 -15.12
CA THR A 167 9.64 -3.28 -14.92
C THR A 167 10.22 -4.63 -15.36
N GLY A 168 9.36 -5.64 -15.51
CA GLY A 168 9.77 -7.04 -15.68
C GLY A 168 10.28 -7.70 -14.39
N ILE A 169 10.37 -6.97 -13.28
CA ILE A 169 10.89 -7.46 -11.99
C ILE A 169 9.73 -8.06 -11.20
N ALA A 170 9.80 -9.35 -10.91
CA ALA A 170 8.85 -10.02 -10.04
C ALA A 170 9.33 -9.99 -8.59
N VAL A 171 8.45 -9.61 -7.69
CA VAL A 171 8.74 -9.50 -6.26
C VAL A 171 7.59 -10.07 -5.45
N ASP A 172 7.93 -10.76 -4.37
CA ASP A 172 7.01 -11.17 -3.33
C ASP A 172 7.23 -10.35 -2.07
N ALA A 173 6.20 -10.22 -1.25
CA ALA A 173 6.22 -9.47 -0.02
C ALA A 173 5.62 -10.27 1.13
N GLN A 174 6.14 -10.08 2.33
CA GLN A 174 5.59 -10.67 3.55
C GLN A 174 5.65 -9.67 4.69
N PHE A 175 4.60 -9.61 5.51
CA PHE A 175 4.70 -8.96 6.81
C PHE A 175 5.41 -9.89 7.79
N THR A 176 6.54 -9.47 8.35
CA THR A 176 7.23 -10.17 9.44
C THR A 176 6.70 -9.74 10.80
N GLN A 177 6.25 -8.47 10.91
CA GLN A 177 5.61 -7.93 12.11
C GLN A 177 4.64 -6.81 11.74
N ILE A 178 3.64 -6.56 12.60
CA ILE A 178 2.66 -5.49 12.38
C ILE A 178 2.28 -4.77 13.67
N ILE A 179 2.14 -3.45 13.61
CA ILE A 179 1.73 -2.57 14.71
C ILE A 179 0.43 -3.05 15.37
N PRO A 180 -0.65 -3.41 14.66
CA PRO A 180 -1.88 -3.88 15.29
C PRO A 180 -1.77 -5.20 16.07
N LYS A 181 -0.63 -5.89 16.04
CA LYS A 181 -0.30 -7.03 16.90
C LYS A 181 0.64 -6.67 18.06
N GLY A 182 0.90 -5.39 18.27
CA GLY A 182 1.75 -4.89 19.34
C GLY A 182 3.22 -4.71 18.98
N ALA A 183 3.60 -4.86 17.71
CA ALA A 183 4.95 -4.52 17.24
C ALA A 183 5.15 -3.00 17.22
N LYS A 184 6.41 -2.55 17.33
CA LYS A 184 6.75 -1.12 17.24
C LYS A 184 6.60 -0.57 15.82
N THR A 185 6.82 -1.41 14.83
CA THR A 185 6.75 -1.08 13.40
C THR A 185 5.96 -2.15 12.65
N CYS A 186 5.45 -1.81 11.46
CA CYS A 186 5.09 -2.83 10.48
C CYS A 186 6.30 -3.06 9.59
N GLN A 187 6.76 -4.30 9.45
CA GLN A 187 7.90 -4.64 8.62
C GLN A 187 7.47 -5.49 7.44
N PHE A 188 7.83 -5.04 6.26
CA PHE A 188 7.74 -5.82 5.03
C PHE A 188 9.10 -6.44 4.72
N HIS A 189 9.12 -7.74 4.50
CA HIS A 189 10.22 -8.43 3.85
C HIS A 189 9.86 -8.61 2.38
N MET A 190 10.71 -8.09 1.51
CA MET A 190 10.57 -8.16 0.06
C MET A 190 11.67 -9.05 -0.50
N ARG A 191 11.33 -9.99 -1.40
CA ARG A 191 12.31 -10.80 -2.11
C ARG A 191 12.00 -10.85 -3.60
N LEU A 192 13.05 -10.89 -4.42
CA LEU A 192 12.90 -11.17 -5.84
C LEU A 192 12.46 -12.62 -6.03
N ILE A 193 11.55 -12.83 -6.98
CA ILE A 193 11.07 -14.16 -7.37
C ILE A 193 11.13 -14.33 -8.88
N SER A 194 11.00 -15.54 -9.38
CA SER A 194 10.82 -15.73 -10.81
C SER A 194 9.44 -15.19 -11.27
N PRO A 195 9.31 -14.66 -12.49
CA PRO A 195 8.05 -14.11 -12.99
C PRO A 195 6.87 -15.10 -12.99
N GLN A 196 7.15 -16.41 -12.99
CA GLN A 196 6.19 -17.49 -12.98
C GLN A 196 5.87 -18.02 -11.58
N GLU A 197 6.64 -17.60 -10.58
CA GLU A 197 6.44 -18.02 -9.20
C GLU A 197 5.19 -17.36 -8.61
N GLU A 198 4.35 -18.17 -7.97
CA GLU A 198 3.17 -17.63 -7.29
C GLU A 198 3.56 -16.93 -6.00
N ARG A 199 3.12 -15.69 -5.83
CA ARG A 199 3.40 -14.89 -4.63
C ARG A 199 2.75 -15.47 -3.39
N GLU A 200 3.51 -15.63 -2.32
CA GLU A 200 2.98 -15.95 -0.99
C GLU A 200 2.02 -14.87 -0.49
N TRP A 201 2.24 -13.61 -0.90
CA TRP A 201 1.31 -12.51 -0.64
C TRP A 201 -0.11 -12.84 -1.12
N ASN A 202 -0.26 -13.35 -2.33
CA ASN A 202 -1.57 -13.66 -2.92
C ASN A 202 -2.22 -14.85 -2.21
N LYS A 203 -1.46 -15.91 -1.92
CA LYS A 203 -1.93 -17.09 -1.17
C LYS A 203 -2.45 -16.70 0.20
N TYR A 204 -1.69 -15.92 0.94
CA TYR A 204 -2.09 -15.48 2.27
C TYR A 204 -3.30 -14.52 2.23
N SER A 205 -3.41 -13.68 1.21
CA SER A 205 -4.59 -12.82 1.00
C SER A 205 -5.85 -13.65 0.78
N ALA A 206 -5.77 -14.72 -0.02
CA ALA A 206 -6.86 -15.66 -0.23
C ALA A 206 -7.26 -16.40 1.08
N GLN A 207 -6.30 -16.81 1.89
CA GLN A 207 -6.58 -17.43 3.20
C GLN A 207 -7.29 -16.45 4.14
N LEU A 208 -6.90 -15.18 4.16
CA LEU A 208 -7.58 -14.16 4.97
C LEU A 208 -9.01 -13.89 4.48
N ALA A 209 -9.24 -13.94 3.16
CA ALA A 209 -10.57 -13.83 2.58
C ALA A 209 -11.49 -14.98 3.03
N ALA A 210 -11.02 -16.22 2.94
CA ALA A 210 -11.76 -17.39 3.41
C ALA A 210 -12.07 -17.28 4.92
N LYS A 211 -11.08 -16.95 5.73
CA LYS A 211 -11.23 -16.76 7.18
C LYS A 211 -12.23 -15.66 7.56
N ALA A 212 -12.39 -14.61 6.73
CA ALA A 212 -13.39 -13.58 6.97
C ALA A 212 -14.80 -14.14 6.88
N LEU A 213 -15.08 -14.98 5.88
CA LEU A 213 -16.39 -15.61 5.67
C LEU A 213 -16.69 -16.67 6.75
N GLU A 214 -15.69 -17.43 7.19
CA GLU A 214 -15.84 -18.40 8.28
C GLU A 214 -16.26 -17.69 9.58
N LYS A 215 -15.56 -16.64 9.99
CA LYS A 215 -15.90 -15.85 11.18
C LYS A 215 -17.31 -15.26 11.14
N LEU A 216 -17.82 -14.90 9.96
CA LEU A 216 -19.18 -14.41 9.81
C LEU A 216 -20.21 -15.51 10.02
N LYS A 217 -19.95 -16.73 9.53
CA LYS A 217 -20.82 -17.90 9.75
C LYS A 217 -20.90 -18.28 11.22
N GLU A 218 -19.74 -18.36 11.91
CA GLU A 218 -19.66 -18.65 13.34
C GLU A 218 -20.47 -17.65 14.18
N LYS A 219 -20.36 -16.35 13.83
CA LYS A 219 -21.11 -15.30 14.53
C LYS A 219 -22.62 -15.42 14.34
N SER A 220 -23.06 -15.72 13.12
CA SER A 220 -24.50 -15.89 12.80
C SER A 220 -25.12 -17.15 13.40
N GLN A 221 -24.32 -18.13 13.83
CA GLN A 221 -24.80 -19.33 14.51
C GLN A 221 -24.93 -19.14 16.03
N ASN A 222 -24.30 -18.11 16.58
CA ASN A 222 -24.30 -17.79 18.02
C ASN A 222 -25.23 -16.61 18.39
N GLU A 223 -25.86 -16.00 17.41
CA GLU A 223 -26.94 -14.99 17.54
C GLU A 223 -28.32 -15.64 17.32
#